data_1358c2315b7f986baf527da579b9e398
#
_entry.id   1358c2315b7f986baf527da579b9e398
#
_cell.length_a   1.000
_cell.length_b   1.000
_cell.length_c   1.000
_cell.angle_alpha   90.00
_cell.angle_beta   90.00
_cell.angle_gamma   90.00
#
_symmetry.space_group_name_H-M   'P 1'
#
loop_
_entity.id
_entity.type
_entity.pdbx_description
1 polymer ?
#
loop_
_entity_poly.entity_id
_entity_poly.type
_entity_poly.pdbx_seq_one_letter_code
_entity_poly.pdbx_strand_id
1 'polypeptide(L)'
;MDSDVVLSVRNLETEFLTDSGPVQVLHGVSFDVKKGRTLGLVGESGCGKSVTSMSIMGLLPKPYGRIIGGEILYRGKNLAALPAQEMYAMRGDRISIIFQDPMTALNPVHTVGKQLMEVLKLHRPELSRSERRSHALEMLKKVHIPMPEKRLDEYPHNLSGGMRQRVMIAMALACKPEILICDEPTTALDVTVQASILDLINELQQETGMAVVFITHDLGVVAEICDDVAVMYAGKIVEYADVFELFDAPKHPYTERLMGLMPSLEHAPKQLIEIKPIDISKFPEFRG
;
A
#
# COMPACT_ATOMS: atom_id res chain seq x y z
N MET A 1 -11.51 -3.73 21.48
CA MET A 1 -10.65 -3.25 20.40
C MET A 1 -10.02 -1.97 20.87
N ASP A 2 -8.73 -1.80 20.67
CA ASP A 2 -8.06 -0.53 20.93
C ASP A 2 -8.76 0.55 20.09
N SER A 3 -9.09 1.69 20.70
CA SER A 3 -9.91 2.74 20.06
C SER A 3 -9.27 3.31 18.79
N ASP A 4 -7.97 3.09 18.61
CA ASP A 4 -7.17 3.66 17.54
C ASP A 4 -7.02 2.75 16.32
N VAL A 5 -7.44 1.47 16.42
CA VAL A 5 -7.39 0.52 15.31
C VAL A 5 -8.51 0.81 14.31
N VAL A 6 -8.16 1.21 13.09
CA VAL A 6 -9.11 1.50 12.00
C VAL A 6 -9.32 0.32 11.06
N LEU A 7 -8.29 -0.53 10.88
CA LEU A 7 -8.36 -1.76 10.10
C LEU A 7 -7.68 -2.88 10.87
N SER A 8 -8.33 -4.05 10.89
CA SER A 8 -7.82 -5.24 11.54
C SER A 8 -7.94 -6.42 10.58
N VAL A 9 -6.83 -6.99 10.19
CA VAL A 9 -6.76 -8.22 9.41
C VAL A 9 -6.56 -9.38 10.38
N ARG A 10 -7.39 -10.42 10.27
CA ARG A 10 -7.39 -11.56 11.19
C ARG A 10 -7.38 -12.87 10.41
N ASN A 11 -6.33 -13.65 10.57
CA ASN A 11 -6.16 -14.98 9.97
C ASN A 11 -6.54 -15.03 8.49
N LEU A 12 -6.17 -13.99 7.72
CA LEU A 12 -6.53 -13.86 6.30
C LEU A 12 -5.87 -14.96 5.49
N GLU A 13 -6.70 -15.74 4.79
CA GLU A 13 -6.28 -16.79 3.88
C GLU A 13 -6.81 -16.51 2.48
N THR A 14 -5.93 -16.60 1.49
CA THR A 14 -6.26 -16.32 0.08
C THR A 14 -5.64 -17.37 -0.81
N GLU A 15 -6.40 -17.84 -1.79
CA GLU A 15 -5.93 -18.79 -2.81
C GLU A 15 -6.22 -18.32 -4.23
N PHE A 16 -5.49 -18.88 -5.17
CA PHE A 16 -5.70 -18.72 -6.60
C PHE A 16 -5.94 -20.08 -7.26
N LEU A 17 -6.95 -20.13 -8.12
CA LEU A 17 -7.19 -21.28 -8.99
C LEU A 17 -6.21 -21.21 -10.17
N THR A 18 -5.39 -22.24 -10.31
CA THR A 18 -4.45 -22.42 -11.42
C THR A 18 -4.84 -23.66 -12.21
N ASP A 19 -4.25 -23.84 -13.39
CA ASP A 19 -4.47 -25.05 -14.22
C ASP A 19 -4.08 -26.35 -13.50
N SER A 20 -3.16 -26.27 -12.53
CA SER A 20 -2.73 -27.39 -11.68
C SER A 20 -3.53 -27.56 -10.38
N GLY A 21 -4.55 -26.73 -10.16
CA GLY A 21 -5.39 -26.73 -8.97
C GLY A 21 -5.26 -25.46 -8.12
N PRO A 22 -5.92 -25.38 -6.97
CA PRO A 22 -5.85 -24.23 -6.08
C PRO A 22 -4.47 -24.11 -5.42
N VAL A 23 -3.92 -22.90 -5.41
CA VAL A 23 -2.65 -22.56 -4.75
C VAL A 23 -2.95 -21.50 -3.70
N GLN A 24 -2.76 -21.83 -2.42
CA GLN A 24 -2.90 -20.89 -1.32
C GLN A 24 -1.65 -20.01 -1.27
N VAL A 25 -1.88 -18.69 -1.18
CA VAL A 25 -0.83 -17.65 -1.16
C VAL A 25 -0.73 -16.98 0.20
N LEU A 26 -1.85 -16.75 0.88
CA LEU A 26 -1.88 -16.22 2.24
C LEU A 26 -2.31 -17.31 3.23
N HIS A 27 -1.54 -17.45 4.31
CA HIS A 27 -1.65 -18.53 5.28
C HIS A 27 -1.92 -18.01 6.70
N GLY A 28 -3.03 -17.28 6.90
CA GLY A 28 -3.42 -16.77 8.21
C GLY A 28 -2.75 -15.44 8.57
N VAL A 29 -2.69 -14.49 7.62
CA VAL A 29 -2.11 -13.15 7.82
C VAL A 29 -2.93 -12.35 8.83
N SER A 30 -2.26 -11.80 9.85
CA SER A 30 -2.91 -10.99 10.89
C SER A 30 -2.07 -9.77 11.25
N PHE A 31 -2.70 -8.58 11.26
CA PHE A 31 -2.09 -7.31 11.71
C PHE A 31 -3.17 -6.26 11.95
N ASP A 32 -2.79 -5.20 12.66
CA ASP A 32 -3.63 -4.04 12.92
C ASP A 32 -3.04 -2.79 12.26
N VAL A 33 -3.93 -1.92 11.77
CA VAL A 33 -3.58 -0.60 11.22
C VAL A 33 -4.22 0.45 12.11
N LYS A 34 -3.40 1.33 12.68
CA LYS A 34 -3.82 2.36 13.64
C LYS A 34 -3.97 3.71 12.96
N LYS A 35 -4.96 4.49 13.41
CA LYS A 35 -5.19 5.85 12.93
C LYS A 35 -3.94 6.72 13.13
N GLY A 36 -3.60 7.51 12.11
CA GLY A 36 -2.47 8.44 12.15
C GLY A 36 -1.09 7.76 12.22
N ARG A 37 -1.00 6.44 11.99
CA ARG A 37 0.25 5.70 11.96
C ARG A 37 0.47 5.03 10.60
N THR A 38 1.73 4.79 10.30
CA THR A 38 2.17 4.08 9.10
C THR A 38 2.63 2.68 9.48
N LEU A 39 1.93 1.65 8.95
CA LEU A 39 2.34 0.25 9.04
C LEU A 39 3.15 -0.13 7.80
N GLY A 40 4.40 -0.49 7.95
CA GLY A 40 5.21 -1.12 6.91
C GLY A 40 4.85 -2.61 6.75
N LEU A 41 4.49 -3.05 5.55
CA LEU A 41 4.36 -4.46 5.21
C LEU A 41 5.54 -4.84 4.31
N VAL A 42 6.51 -5.56 4.85
CA VAL A 42 7.80 -5.81 4.21
C VAL A 42 8.07 -7.28 3.96
N GLY A 43 8.93 -7.59 3.01
CA GLY A 43 9.35 -8.95 2.66
C GLY A 43 9.77 -9.04 1.19
N GLU A 44 10.30 -10.19 0.79
CA GLU A 44 10.73 -10.43 -0.58
C GLU A 44 9.59 -10.34 -1.61
N SER A 45 9.95 -10.17 -2.88
CA SER A 45 8.98 -10.23 -3.98
C SER A 45 8.29 -11.60 -4.00
N GLY A 46 6.97 -11.61 -4.20
CA GLY A 46 6.18 -12.84 -4.24
C GLY A 46 5.77 -13.42 -2.88
N CYS A 47 6.16 -12.82 -1.73
CA CYS A 47 5.76 -13.33 -0.41
C CYS A 47 4.29 -13.11 -0.04
N GLY A 48 3.50 -12.36 -0.86
CA GLY A 48 2.06 -12.15 -0.66
C GLY A 48 1.63 -10.72 -0.32
N LYS A 49 2.53 -9.73 -0.27
CA LYS A 49 2.22 -8.32 0.10
C LYS A 49 1.10 -7.72 -0.76
N SER A 50 1.26 -7.73 -2.09
CA SER A 50 0.25 -7.19 -3.00
C SER A 50 -1.05 -8.02 -3.03
N VAL A 51 -0.97 -9.34 -2.75
CA VAL A 51 -2.18 -10.16 -2.57
C VAL A 51 -2.93 -9.74 -1.31
N THR A 52 -2.23 -9.35 -0.25
CA THR A 52 -2.83 -8.82 0.97
C THR A 52 -3.55 -7.50 0.69
N SER A 53 -2.90 -6.55 -0.01
CA SER A 53 -3.54 -5.27 -0.39
C SER A 53 -4.77 -5.47 -1.29
N MET A 54 -4.66 -6.35 -2.30
CA MET A 54 -5.79 -6.70 -3.17
C MET A 54 -6.93 -7.39 -2.42
N SER A 55 -6.62 -8.23 -1.42
CA SER A 55 -7.64 -8.86 -0.57
C SER A 55 -8.39 -7.82 0.26
N ILE A 56 -7.68 -6.88 0.89
CA ILE A 56 -8.28 -5.77 1.66
C ILE A 56 -9.18 -4.92 0.76
N MET A 57 -8.72 -4.62 -0.44
CA MET A 57 -9.47 -3.83 -1.41
C MET A 57 -10.58 -4.61 -2.11
N GLY A 58 -10.68 -5.93 -1.94
CA GLY A 58 -11.62 -6.79 -2.68
C GLY A 58 -11.39 -6.75 -4.19
N LEU A 59 -10.11 -6.65 -4.61
CA LEU A 59 -9.67 -6.54 -6.00
C LEU A 59 -8.96 -7.80 -6.51
N LEU A 60 -9.09 -8.93 -5.81
CA LEU A 60 -8.58 -10.21 -6.30
C LEU A 60 -9.17 -10.52 -7.69
N PRO A 61 -8.36 -10.98 -8.66
CA PRO A 61 -8.81 -11.26 -10.02
C PRO A 61 -9.82 -12.40 -10.04
N LYS A 62 -11.04 -12.12 -10.45
CA LYS A 62 -12.13 -13.11 -10.57
C LYS A 62 -12.06 -13.81 -11.93
N PRO A 63 -12.37 -15.11 -12.02
CA PRO A 63 -12.80 -16.04 -10.96
C PRO A 63 -11.65 -16.70 -10.17
N TYR A 64 -10.41 -16.33 -10.45
CA TYR A 64 -9.22 -17.08 -10.03
C TYR A 64 -8.85 -16.85 -8.56
N GLY A 65 -8.88 -15.60 -8.08
CA GLY A 65 -8.49 -15.25 -6.71
C GLY A 65 -9.70 -15.19 -5.78
N ARG A 66 -9.59 -15.79 -4.59
CA ARG A 66 -10.63 -15.73 -3.56
C ARG A 66 -10.07 -15.78 -2.14
N ILE A 67 -10.75 -15.13 -1.23
CA ILE A 67 -10.53 -15.27 0.22
C ILE A 67 -11.21 -16.57 0.65
N ILE A 68 -10.45 -17.46 1.31
CA ILE A 68 -10.95 -18.76 1.78
C ILE A 68 -11.07 -18.82 3.31
N GLY A 69 -10.50 -17.87 4.03
CA GLY A 69 -10.57 -17.81 5.49
C GLY A 69 -10.21 -16.43 6.03
N GLY A 70 -10.53 -16.22 7.31
CA GLY A 70 -10.23 -15.00 8.02
C GLY A 70 -11.20 -13.84 7.80
N GLU A 71 -10.83 -12.69 8.36
CA GLU A 71 -11.67 -11.48 8.36
C GLU A 71 -10.82 -10.24 8.09
N ILE A 72 -11.44 -9.24 7.47
CA ILE A 72 -10.86 -7.91 7.24
C ILE A 72 -11.82 -6.89 7.86
N LEU A 73 -11.53 -6.44 9.06
CA LEU A 73 -12.43 -5.62 9.87
C LEU A 73 -12.07 -4.14 9.74
N TYR A 74 -12.87 -3.39 9.01
CA TYR A 74 -12.81 -1.92 9.00
C TYR A 74 -13.81 -1.39 10.03
N ARG A 75 -13.33 -0.76 11.09
CA ARG A 75 -14.18 -0.29 12.22
C ARG A 75 -15.19 -1.34 12.68
N GLY A 76 -14.77 -2.60 12.76
CA GLY A 76 -15.61 -3.73 13.16
C GLY A 76 -16.51 -4.32 12.06
N LYS A 77 -16.55 -3.73 10.86
CA LYS A 77 -17.31 -4.25 9.72
C LYS A 77 -16.41 -5.11 8.83
N ASN A 78 -16.78 -6.37 8.61
CA ASN A 78 -15.96 -7.28 7.80
C ASN A 78 -16.10 -6.96 6.30
N LEU A 79 -15.04 -6.42 5.71
CA LEU A 79 -14.98 -6.03 4.28
C LEU A 79 -15.07 -7.24 3.35
N ALA A 80 -14.53 -8.40 3.76
CA ALA A 80 -14.54 -9.62 2.95
C ALA A 80 -15.95 -10.18 2.74
N ALA A 81 -16.87 -9.85 3.65
CA ALA A 81 -18.27 -10.28 3.59
C ALA A 81 -19.22 -9.25 2.94
N LEU A 82 -18.69 -8.08 2.51
CA LEU A 82 -19.53 -7.04 1.94
C LEU A 82 -20.05 -7.39 0.56
N PRO A 83 -21.33 -7.03 0.26
CA PRO A 83 -21.82 -6.99 -1.11
C PRO A 83 -20.92 -6.10 -1.99
N ALA A 84 -20.75 -6.46 -3.26
CA ALA A 84 -19.88 -5.73 -4.19
C ALA A 84 -20.21 -4.22 -4.24
N GLN A 85 -21.49 -3.86 -4.20
CA GLN A 85 -21.94 -2.46 -4.26
C GLN A 85 -21.49 -1.65 -3.04
N GLU A 86 -21.51 -2.25 -1.83
CA GLU A 86 -21.01 -1.60 -0.62
C GLU A 86 -19.51 -1.45 -0.67
N MET A 87 -18.78 -2.46 -1.17
CA MET A 87 -17.34 -2.36 -1.35
C MET A 87 -16.97 -1.31 -2.40
N TYR A 88 -17.76 -1.11 -3.45
CA TYR A 88 -17.55 0.00 -4.41
C TYR A 88 -17.67 1.38 -3.74
N ALA A 89 -18.61 1.55 -2.81
CA ALA A 89 -18.76 2.80 -2.07
C ALA A 89 -17.59 3.06 -1.10
N MET A 90 -16.95 2.00 -0.59
CA MET A 90 -15.81 2.09 0.33
C MET A 90 -14.51 2.49 -0.39
N ARG A 91 -14.28 1.92 -1.59
CA ARG A 91 -13.08 2.18 -2.37
C ARG A 91 -13.03 3.63 -2.85
N GLY A 92 -11.89 4.30 -2.65
CA GLY A 92 -11.70 5.70 -3.01
C GLY A 92 -12.33 6.71 -2.07
N ASP A 93 -13.31 6.30 -1.24
CA ASP A 93 -13.91 7.16 -0.21
C ASP A 93 -13.32 6.92 1.19
N ARG A 94 -13.29 5.67 1.64
CA ARG A 94 -12.80 5.29 2.97
C ARG A 94 -11.44 4.65 2.94
N ILE A 95 -11.21 3.81 1.96
CA ILE A 95 -9.95 3.09 1.75
C ILE A 95 -9.51 3.34 0.32
N SER A 96 -8.32 3.88 0.14
CA SER A 96 -7.71 4.12 -1.17
C SER A 96 -6.42 3.33 -1.33
N ILE A 97 -6.03 3.10 -2.57
CA ILE A 97 -4.79 2.41 -2.92
C ILE A 97 -4.02 3.18 -3.99
N ILE A 98 -2.70 3.25 -3.80
CA ILE A 98 -1.72 3.68 -4.80
C ILE A 98 -1.02 2.42 -5.29
N PHE A 99 -1.14 2.14 -6.59
CA PHE A 99 -0.54 0.97 -7.23
C PHE A 99 0.93 1.22 -7.59
N GLN A 100 1.67 0.14 -7.76
CA GLN A 100 3.10 0.13 -8.08
C GLN A 100 3.43 0.87 -9.38
N ASP A 101 2.61 0.75 -10.43
CA ASP A 101 2.90 1.33 -11.74
C ASP A 101 1.94 2.48 -12.11
N PRO A 102 2.43 3.74 -12.07
CA PRO A 102 1.63 4.89 -12.48
C PRO A 102 1.31 4.93 -13.97
N MET A 103 2.03 4.14 -14.79
CA MET A 103 1.78 4.11 -16.24
C MET A 103 0.50 3.36 -16.59
N THR A 104 0.18 2.33 -15.83
CA THR A 104 -1.04 1.52 -16.00
C THR A 104 -2.23 2.06 -15.20
N ALA A 105 -1.97 2.82 -14.13
CA ALA A 105 -3.02 3.36 -13.27
C ALA A 105 -3.77 4.56 -13.89
N LEU A 106 -3.10 5.38 -14.70
CA LEU A 106 -3.70 6.53 -15.35
C LEU A 106 -4.21 6.18 -16.75
N ASN A 107 -5.47 6.53 -17.04
CA ASN A 107 -6.04 6.33 -18.35
C ASN A 107 -5.43 7.33 -19.39
N PRO A 108 -4.70 6.84 -20.41
CA PRO A 108 -3.95 7.71 -21.33
C PRO A 108 -4.83 8.55 -22.25
N VAL A 109 -6.11 8.22 -22.42
CA VAL A 109 -7.04 8.94 -23.30
C VAL A 109 -7.94 9.94 -22.55
N HIS A 110 -7.73 10.10 -21.23
CA HIS A 110 -8.40 11.09 -20.42
C HIS A 110 -7.40 12.10 -19.85
N THR A 111 -7.81 13.38 -19.81
CA THR A 111 -7.00 14.41 -19.14
C THR A 111 -6.91 14.16 -17.63
N VAL A 112 -5.87 14.69 -17.01
CA VAL A 112 -5.66 14.61 -15.56
C VAL A 112 -6.89 15.10 -14.78
N GLY A 113 -7.40 16.28 -15.15
CA GLY A 113 -8.57 16.87 -14.49
C GLY A 113 -9.83 16.03 -14.67
N LYS A 114 -10.02 15.39 -15.85
CA LYS A 114 -11.15 14.49 -16.05
C LYS A 114 -11.11 13.30 -15.10
N GLN A 115 -9.95 12.70 -14.90
CA GLN A 115 -9.77 11.54 -14.00
C GLN A 115 -9.96 11.91 -12.52
N LEU A 116 -9.39 13.03 -12.07
CA LEU A 116 -9.62 13.57 -10.73
C LEU A 116 -11.10 13.88 -10.47
N MET A 117 -11.76 14.57 -11.43
CA MET A 117 -13.18 14.89 -11.30
C MET A 117 -14.08 13.65 -11.36
N GLU A 118 -13.66 12.56 -11.99
CA GLU A 118 -14.41 11.30 -12.03
C GLU A 118 -14.49 10.67 -10.63
N VAL A 119 -13.38 10.63 -9.88
CA VAL A 119 -13.35 10.18 -8.48
C VAL A 119 -14.33 11.00 -7.64
N LEU A 120 -14.29 12.33 -7.75
CA LEU A 120 -15.20 13.22 -7.04
C LEU A 120 -16.66 13.05 -7.48
N LYS A 121 -16.91 12.78 -8.76
CA LYS A 121 -18.28 12.51 -9.26
C LYS A 121 -18.87 11.26 -8.65
N LEU A 122 -18.07 10.22 -8.44
CA LEU A 122 -18.51 8.95 -7.87
C LEU A 122 -18.84 9.08 -6.38
N HIS A 123 -18.02 9.79 -5.61
CA HIS A 123 -18.08 9.79 -4.15
C HIS A 123 -18.64 11.10 -3.55
N ARG A 124 -18.75 12.16 -4.34
CA ARG A 124 -19.28 13.50 -3.97
C ARG A 124 -20.25 13.97 -5.04
N PRO A 125 -21.36 13.23 -5.26
CA PRO A 125 -22.33 13.55 -6.32
C PRO A 125 -23.01 14.92 -6.12
N GLU A 126 -23.03 15.43 -4.88
CA GLU A 126 -23.55 16.75 -4.52
C GLU A 126 -22.75 17.90 -5.12
N LEU A 127 -21.45 17.70 -5.42
CA LEU A 127 -20.61 18.76 -5.99
C LEU A 127 -20.98 19.02 -7.46
N SER A 128 -21.13 20.27 -7.81
CA SER A 128 -21.25 20.72 -9.21
C SER A 128 -19.97 20.43 -10.00
N ARG A 129 -20.04 20.51 -11.33
CA ARG A 129 -18.84 20.33 -12.17
C ARG A 129 -17.74 21.36 -11.90
N SER A 130 -18.13 22.62 -11.59
CA SER A 130 -17.17 23.70 -11.26
C SER A 130 -16.48 23.44 -9.92
N GLU A 131 -17.22 23.01 -8.90
CA GLU A 131 -16.68 22.67 -7.59
C GLU A 131 -15.72 21.47 -7.69
N ARG A 132 -16.09 20.42 -8.43
CA ARG A 132 -15.18 19.29 -8.68
C ARG A 132 -13.89 19.70 -9.38
N ARG A 133 -13.96 20.66 -10.35
CA ARG A 133 -12.76 21.17 -11.01
C ARG A 133 -11.88 21.98 -10.04
N SER A 134 -12.48 22.81 -9.17
CA SER A 134 -11.76 23.54 -8.12
C SER A 134 -11.10 22.57 -7.15
N HIS A 135 -11.80 21.54 -6.70
CA HIS A 135 -11.25 20.50 -5.84
C HIS A 135 -10.08 19.74 -6.49
N ALA A 136 -10.22 19.38 -7.77
CA ALA A 136 -9.15 18.74 -8.54
C ALA A 136 -7.91 19.64 -8.63
N LEU A 137 -8.10 20.95 -8.84
CA LEU A 137 -7.02 21.92 -8.84
C LEU A 137 -6.31 22.03 -7.48
N GLU A 138 -7.07 22.08 -6.38
CA GLU A 138 -6.52 22.08 -5.01
C GLU A 138 -5.71 20.81 -4.74
N MET A 139 -6.19 19.64 -5.17
CA MET A 139 -5.46 18.39 -5.02
C MET A 139 -4.13 18.40 -5.78
N LEU A 140 -4.09 18.94 -7.02
CA LEU A 140 -2.83 19.08 -7.76
C LEU A 140 -1.84 20.04 -7.07
N LYS A 141 -2.34 21.10 -6.43
CA LYS A 141 -1.51 22.01 -5.61
C LYS A 141 -0.94 21.29 -4.38
N LYS A 142 -1.79 20.53 -3.67
CA LYS A 142 -1.37 19.75 -2.49
C LYS A 142 -0.28 18.73 -2.79
N VAL A 143 -0.32 18.09 -3.95
CA VAL A 143 0.72 17.15 -4.36
C VAL A 143 1.87 17.83 -5.11
N HIS A 144 2.00 19.14 -4.99
CA HIS A 144 3.10 19.96 -5.53
C HIS A 144 3.31 19.80 -7.05
N ILE A 145 2.23 19.68 -7.83
CA ILE A 145 2.30 19.70 -9.30
C ILE A 145 2.57 21.14 -9.78
N PRO A 146 3.64 21.38 -10.57
CA PRO A 146 3.92 22.71 -11.12
C PRO A 146 2.89 23.10 -12.18
N MET A 147 2.46 24.38 -12.17
CA MET A 147 1.45 24.94 -13.09
C MET A 147 0.15 24.10 -13.11
N PRO A 148 -0.49 23.84 -11.96
CA PRO A 148 -1.57 22.86 -11.84
C PRO A 148 -2.79 23.20 -12.70
N GLU A 149 -3.08 24.48 -12.94
CA GLU A 149 -4.14 24.95 -13.83
C GLU A 149 -3.97 24.41 -15.26
N LYS A 150 -2.73 24.45 -15.78
CA LYS A 150 -2.39 23.92 -17.11
C LYS A 150 -2.45 22.39 -17.11
N ARG A 151 -1.90 21.74 -16.04
CA ARG A 151 -1.80 20.29 -15.97
C ARG A 151 -3.15 19.57 -15.87
N LEU A 152 -4.19 20.24 -15.35
CA LEU A 152 -5.56 19.70 -15.34
C LEU A 152 -6.05 19.32 -16.76
N ASP A 153 -5.68 20.08 -17.75
CA ASP A 153 -6.17 19.89 -19.13
C ASP A 153 -5.19 19.07 -20.00
N GLU A 154 -4.07 18.64 -19.42
CA GLU A 154 -3.09 17.78 -20.08
C GLU A 154 -3.40 16.29 -19.89
N TYR A 155 -2.84 15.48 -20.79
CA TYR A 155 -2.92 14.02 -20.73
C TYR A 155 -1.73 13.43 -19.95
N PRO A 156 -1.87 12.20 -19.39
CA PRO A 156 -0.79 11.57 -18.63
C PRO A 156 0.54 11.48 -19.39
N HIS A 157 0.53 11.26 -20.69
CA HIS A 157 1.76 11.15 -21.49
C HIS A 157 2.55 12.46 -21.57
N ASN A 158 1.94 13.62 -21.27
CA ASN A 158 2.63 14.92 -21.21
C ASN A 158 3.31 15.18 -19.84
N LEU A 159 3.18 14.25 -18.88
CA LEU A 159 3.73 14.36 -17.54
C LEU A 159 4.97 13.48 -17.39
N SER A 160 5.94 13.91 -16.56
CA SER A 160 7.04 13.05 -16.13
C SER A 160 6.56 11.90 -15.23
N GLY A 161 7.39 10.87 -15.00
CA GLY A 161 7.06 9.75 -14.13
C GLY A 161 6.67 10.20 -12.72
N GLY A 162 7.47 11.05 -12.09
CA GLY A 162 7.17 11.60 -10.77
C GLY A 162 5.90 12.46 -10.74
N MET A 163 5.59 13.20 -11.81
CA MET A 163 4.32 13.95 -11.91
C MET A 163 3.12 13.01 -12.04
N ARG A 164 3.23 11.91 -12.78
CA ARG A 164 2.15 10.90 -12.86
C ARG A 164 1.92 10.25 -11.51
N GLN A 165 2.99 9.95 -10.78
CA GLN A 165 2.90 9.42 -9.41
C GLN A 165 2.15 10.40 -8.49
N ARG A 166 2.50 11.68 -8.51
CA ARG A 166 1.82 12.73 -7.74
C ARG A 166 0.34 12.87 -8.11
N VAL A 167 -0.02 12.75 -9.41
CA VAL A 167 -1.42 12.74 -9.86
C VAL A 167 -2.15 11.52 -9.31
N MET A 168 -1.53 10.34 -9.32
CA MET A 168 -2.12 9.13 -8.74
C MET A 168 -2.36 9.28 -7.23
N ILE A 169 -1.42 9.87 -6.50
CA ILE A 169 -1.58 10.23 -5.08
C ILE A 169 -2.75 11.21 -4.91
N ALA A 170 -2.84 12.26 -5.75
CA ALA A 170 -3.94 13.22 -5.72
C ALA A 170 -5.30 12.54 -5.93
N MET A 171 -5.39 11.57 -6.85
CA MET A 171 -6.62 10.80 -7.09
C MET A 171 -6.96 9.94 -5.88
N ALA A 172 -6.00 9.25 -5.29
CA ALA A 172 -6.20 8.42 -4.12
C ALA A 172 -6.69 9.21 -2.90
N LEU A 173 -6.26 10.45 -2.77
CA LEU A 173 -6.59 11.33 -1.62
C LEU A 173 -7.75 12.30 -1.88
N ALA A 174 -8.32 12.33 -3.09
CA ALA A 174 -9.35 13.30 -3.48
C ALA A 174 -10.59 13.28 -2.56
N CYS A 175 -10.93 12.13 -2.00
CA CYS A 175 -12.07 11.97 -1.08
C CYS A 175 -11.66 11.95 0.41
N LYS A 176 -10.39 12.20 0.75
CA LYS A 176 -9.84 12.17 2.11
C LYS A 176 -10.09 10.83 2.80
N PRO A 177 -9.53 9.73 2.29
CA PRO A 177 -9.73 8.40 2.85
C PRO A 177 -9.19 8.32 4.28
N GLU A 178 -9.75 7.40 5.07
CA GLU A 178 -9.25 7.10 6.41
C GLU A 178 -8.03 6.15 6.37
N ILE A 179 -7.91 5.37 5.30
CA ILE A 179 -6.81 4.42 5.09
C ILE A 179 -6.28 4.59 3.68
N LEU A 180 -4.96 4.75 3.58
CA LEU A 180 -4.23 4.74 2.32
C LEU A 180 -3.32 3.50 2.27
N ILE A 181 -3.46 2.68 1.25
CA ILE A 181 -2.55 1.57 0.95
C ILE A 181 -1.60 2.04 -0.16
N CYS A 182 -0.30 1.95 0.09
CA CYS A 182 0.75 2.27 -0.89
C CYS A 182 1.45 0.96 -1.28
N ASP A 183 1.14 0.41 -2.44
CA ASP A 183 1.73 -0.85 -2.91
C ASP A 183 2.94 -0.54 -3.79
N GLU A 184 4.14 -0.56 -3.21
CA GLU A 184 5.43 -0.22 -3.82
C GLU A 184 5.40 1.13 -4.61
N PRO A 185 4.98 2.24 -4.01
CA PRO A 185 4.65 3.47 -4.74
C PRO A 185 5.86 4.18 -5.36
N THR A 186 7.07 3.74 -5.07
CA THR A 186 8.33 4.39 -5.50
C THR A 186 9.24 3.50 -6.33
N THR A 187 8.88 2.23 -6.59
CA THR A 187 9.74 1.20 -7.21
C THR A 187 10.20 1.58 -8.60
N ALA A 188 9.78 2.44 -9.36
CA ALA A 188 10.27 2.80 -10.71
C ALA A 188 10.79 4.24 -10.80
N LEU A 189 11.08 4.86 -9.64
CA LEU A 189 11.47 6.26 -9.55
C LEU A 189 12.97 6.38 -9.21
N ASP A 190 13.59 7.46 -9.64
CA ASP A 190 14.92 7.82 -9.17
C ASP A 190 14.91 8.23 -7.69
N VAL A 191 16.06 8.14 -7.02
CA VAL A 191 16.20 8.36 -5.58
C VAL A 191 15.66 9.72 -5.13
N THR A 192 15.88 10.77 -5.92
CA THR A 192 15.43 12.13 -5.59
C THR A 192 13.90 12.25 -5.65
N VAL A 193 13.30 11.67 -6.68
CA VAL A 193 11.84 11.64 -6.82
C VAL A 193 11.22 10.75 -5.77
N GLN A 194 11.84 9.60 -5.45
CA GLN A 194 11.41 8.72 -4.37
C GLN A 194 11.33 9.49 -3.04
N ALA A 195 12.42 10.12 -2.59
CA ALA A 195 12.44 10.90 -1.35
C ALA A 195 11.30 11.94 -1.33
N SER A 196 11.13 12.69 -2.43
CA SER A 196 10.08 13.71 -2.52
C SER A 196 8.64 13.16 -2.51
N ILE A 197 8.43 11.90 -2.89
CA ILE A 197 7.13 11.22 -2.79
C ILE A 197 6.89 10.71 -1.37
N LEU A 198 7.93 10.22 -0.69
CA LEU A 198 7.86 9.78 0.71
C LEU A 198 7.53 10.97 1.63
N ASP A 199 8.25 12.08 1.47
CA ASP A 199 7.96 13.34 2.17
C ASP A 199 6.51 13.78 1.97
N LEU A 200 6.02 13.76 0.73
CA LEU A 200 4.65 14.12 0.40
C LEU A 200 3.62 13.22 1.10
N ILE A 201 3.83 11.91 1.10
CA ILE A 201 2.92 10.96 1.77
C ILE A 201 2.90 11.21 3.27
N ASN A 202 4.07 11.45 3.88
CA ASN A 202 4.22 11.74 5.30
C ASN A 202 3.53 13.07 5.67
N GLU A 203 3.77 14.15 4.90
CA GLU A 203 3.10 15.44 5.07
C GLU A 203 1.56 15.30 5.04
N LEU A 204 1.04 14.60 4.04
CA LEU A 204 -0.40 14.38 3.87
C LEU A 204 -0.99 13.48 4.97
N GLN A 205 -0.23 12.49 5.44
CA GLN A 205 -0.61 11.64 6.58
C GLN A 205 -0.72 12.47 7.87
N GLN A 206 0.25 13.33 8.15
CA GLN A 206 0.22 14.23 9.31
C GLN A 206 -0.92 15.25 9.23
N GLU A 207 -1.17 15.83 8.05
CA GLU A 207 -2.27 16.80 7.86
C GLU A 207 -3.65 16.15 8.09
N THR A 208 -3.85 14.94 7.62
CA THR A 208 -5.18 14.30 7.59
C THR A 208 -5.43 13.36 8.75
N GLY A 209 -4.39 12.86 9.40
CA GLY A 209 -4.45 11.82 10.42
C GLY A 209 -4.92 10.46 9.85
N MET A 210 -4.79 10.23 8.54
CA MET A 210 -5.10 8.94 7.93
C MET A 210 -4.12 7.86 8.40
N ALA A 211 -4.57 6.62 8.36
CA ALA A 211 -3.71 5.46 8.53
C ALA A 211 -3.08 5.08 7.19
N VAL A 212 -1.81 4.67 7.21
CA VAL A 212 -1.09 4.25 5.99
C VAL A 212 -0.63 2.80 6.13
N VAL A 213 -0.87 1.98 5.10
CA VAL A 213 -0.22 0.68 4.93
C VAL A 213 0.79 0.84 3.80
N PHE A 214 2.06 0.81 4.13
CA PHE A 214 3.15 1.02 3.18
C PHE A 214 3.82 -0.30 2.84
N ILE A 215 3.61 -0.79 1.62
CA ILE A 215 4.18 -2.04 1.13
C ILE A 215 5.46 -1.71 0.36
N THR A 216 6.57 -2.32 0.78
CA THR A 216 7.87 -2.17 0.13
C THR A 216 8.78 -3.35 0.43
N HIS A 217 9.82 -3.52 -0.37
CA HIS A 217 10.96 -4.39 -0.09
C HIS A 217 12.20 -3.59 0.34
N ASP A 218 12.11 -2.25 0.36
CA ASP A 218 13.20 -1.34 0.75
C ASP A 218 13.10 -0.99 2.24
N LEU A 219 13.98 -1.59 3.04
CA LEU A 219 14.05 -1.35 4.48
C LEU A 219 14.52 0.06 4.85
N GLY A 220 15.26 0.74 3.96
CA GLY A 220 15.63 2.14 4.16
C GLY A 220 14.39 3.03 4.18
N VAL A 221 13.47 2.81 3.26
CA VAL A 221 12.17 3.50 3.25
C VAL A 221 11.35 3.18 4.50
N VAL A 222 11.37 1.93 4.96
CA VAL A 222 10.65 1.52 6.19
C VAL A 222 11.16 2.26 7.40
N ALA A 223 12.49 2.37 7.55
CA ALA A 223 13.12 3.09 8.67
C ALA A 223 12.77 4.59 8.68
N GLU A 224 12.51 5.15 7.50
CA GLU A 224 12.23 6.59 7.32
C GLU A 224 10.77 6.96 7.64
N ILE A 225 9.80 6.12 7.25
CA ILE A 225 8.39 6.54 7.26
C ILE A 225 7.45 5.66 8.09
N CYS A 226 7.88 4.46 8.52
CA CYS A 226 7.00 3.54 9.23
C CYS A 226 7.09 3.70 10.76
N ASP A 227 5.98 3.51 11.43
CA ASP A 227 5.89 3.45 12.88
C ASP A 227 5.94 1.99 13.39
N ASP A 228 5.15 1.13 12.77
CA ASP A 228 5.07 -0.31 13.05
C ASP A 228 5.44 -1.08 11.78
N VAL A 229 5.99 -2.29 11.91
CA VAL A 229 6.39 -3.12 10.78
C VAL A 229 5.88 -4.54 10.93
N ALA A 230 5.26 -5.06 9.88
CA ALA A 230 4.88 -6.46 9.72
C ALA A 230 5.78 -7.10 8.67
N VAL A 231 6.63 -8.03 9.07
CA VAL A 231 7.53 -8.77 8.19
C VAL A 231 6.82 -9.99 7.63
N MET A 232 6.74 -10.08 6.32
CA MET A 232 6.02 -11.14 5.62
C MET A 232 6.98 -12.10 4.92
N TYR A 233 6.81 -13.39 5.15
CA TYR A 233 7.54 -14.46 4.50
C TYR A 233 6.60 -15.60 4.14
N ALA A 234 6.67 -16.08 2.89
CA ALA A 234 5.88 -17.22 2.38
C ALA A 234 4.39 -17.18 2.77
N GLY A 235 3.75 -16.02 2.63
CA GLY A 235 2.31 -15.84 2.89
C GLY A 235 1.92 -15.70 4.36
N LYS A 236 2.88 -15.56 5.28
CA LYS A 236 2.65 -15.38 6.73
C LYS A 236 3.34 -14.13 7.25
N ILE A 237 2.79 -13.51 8.29
CA ILE A 237 3.53 -12.54 9.10
C ILE A 237 4.40 -13.34 10.07
N VAL A 238 5.71 -13.16 9.96
CA VAL A 238 6.70 -13.86 10.78
C VAL A 238 7.21 -13.02 11.94
N GLU A 239 7.10 -11.69 11.82
CA GLU A 239 7.43 -10.76 12.88
C GLU A 239 6.58 -9.49 12.78
N TYR A 240 6.18 -8.93 13.92
CA TYR A 240 5.48 -7.65 14.02
C TYR A 240 6.05 -6.88 15.20
N ALA A 241 6.57 -5.69 14.95
CA ALA A 241 7.19 -4.86 15.98
C ALA A 241 7.08 -3.36 15.63
N ASP A 242 7.35 -2.50 16.60
CA ASP A 242 7.70 -1.10 16.36
C ASP A 242 8.97 -1.03 15.51
N VAL A 243 9.06 0.00 14.65
CA VAL A 243 10.18 0.13 13.70
C VAL A 243 11.53 0.13 14.39
N PHE A 244 11.68 0.84 15.50
CA PHE A 244 12.96 0.91 16.22
C PHE A 244 13.33 -0.44 16.84
N GLU A 245 12.35 -1.15 17.44
CA GLU A 245 12.55 -2.49 17.99
C GLU A 245 12.97 -3.48 16.89
N LEU A 246 12.33 -3.41 15.73
CA LEU A 246 12.66 -4.30 14.61
C LEU A 246 14.09 -4.13 14.11
N PHE A 247 14.56 -2.86 14.01
CA PHE A 247 15.92 -2.58 13.52
C PHE A 247 17.00 -2.82 14.56
N ASP A 248 16.70 -2.58 15.84
CA ASP A 248 17.67 -2.75 16.93
C ASP A 248 17.83 -4.23 17.35
N ALA A 249 16.73 -4.97 17.41
CA ALA A 249 16.70 -6.35 17.90
C ALA A 249 15.70 -7.24 17.15
N PRO A 250 15.94 -7.56 15.85
CA PRO A 250 15.10 -8.47 15.11
C PRO A 250 15.07 -9.85 15.76
N LYS A 251 13.89 -10.46 15.87
CA LYS A 251 13.69 -11.71 16.61
C LYS A 251 13.64 -12.93 15.69
N HIS A 252 13.07 -12.76 14.49
CA HIS A 252 12.90 -13.86 13.54
C HIS A 252 14.14 -14.02 12.65
N PRO A 253 14.66 -15.22 12.42
CA PRO A 253 15.86 -15.44 11.59
C PRO A 253 15.75 -14.90 10.15
N TYR A 254 14.56 -14.87 9.60
CA TYR A 254 14.32 -14.24 8.30
C TYR A 254 14.50 -12.72 8.36
N THR A 255 14.00 -12.07 9.41
CA THR A 255 14.16 -10.62 9.64
C THR A 255 15.63 -10.25 9.80
N GLU A 256 16.37 -11.00 10.62
CA GLU A 256 17.83 -10.80 10.78
C GLU A 256 18.56 -10.87 9.43
N ARG A 257 18.22 -11.86 8.60
CA ARG A 257 18.81 -11.99 7.26
C ARG A 257 18.41 -10.87 6.33
N LEU A 258 17.14 -10.44 6.36
CA LEU A 258 16.63 -9.34 5.56
C LEU A 258 17.36 -8.04 5.92
N MET A 259 17.57 -7.79 7.22
CA MET A 259 18.36 -6.64 7.72
C MET A 259 19.83 -6.72 7.32
N GLY A 260 20.44 -7.92 7.35
CA GLY A 260 21.82 -8.15 6.93
C GLY A 260 22.09 -7.90 5.44
N LEU A 261 21.05 -7.77 4.61
CA LEU A 261 21.18 -7.40 3.19
C LEU A 261 21.17 -5.88 2.95
N MET A 262 20.90 -5.08 3.98
CA MET A 262 20.99 -3.63 3.88
C MET A 262 22.45 -3.23 3.61
N PRO A 263 22.69 -2.36 2.62
CA PRO A 263 24.03 -1.80 2.41
C PRO A 263 24.41 -1.00 3.66
N SER A 264 25.31 -1.54 4.49
CA SER A 264 25.92 -0.74 5.55
C SER A 264 26.86 0.28 4.88
N LEU A 265 26.83 1.53 5.32
CA LEU A 265 27.76 2.57 4.84
C LEU A 265 29.22 2.18 5.05
N GLU A 266 29.50 1.20 5.92
CA GLU A 266 30.85 0.74 6.26
C GLU A 266 31.33 -0.48 5.45
N HIS A 267 30.43 -1.31 4.88
CA HIS A 267 30.83 -2.50 4.14
C HIS A 267 29.84 -2.78 2.99
N ALA A 268 30.20 -2.34 1.77
CA ALA A 268 29.51 -2.85 0.58
C ALA A 268 29.74 -4.37 0.48
N PRO A 269 28.70 -5.21 0.39
CA PRO A 269 28.88 -6.66 0.24
C PRO A 269 29.65 -6.94 -1.06
N LYS A 270 30.81 -7.60 -0.95
CA LYS A 270 31.67 -7.96 -2.09
C LYS A 270 31.08 -9.06 -2.98
N GLN A 271 29.97 -9.67 -2.59
CA GLN A 271 29.27 -10.72 -3.35
C GLN A 271 27.75 -10.58 -3.15
N LEU A 272 26.99 -10.80 -4.23
CA LEU A 272 25.55 -10.99 -4.16
C LEU A 272 25.25 -12.22 -3.28
N ILE A 273 24.59 -11.98 -2.14
CA ILE A 273 24.18 -13.06 -1.24
C ILE A 273 22.84 -13.58 -1.76
N GLU A 274 22.87 -14.78 -2.34
CA GLU A 274 21.65 -15.50 -2.71
C GLU A 274 20.91 -15.93 -1.44
N ILE A 275 19.69 -15.47 -1.23
CA ILE A 275 18.87 -15.88 -0.08
C ILE A 275 18.36 -17.30 -0.37
N LYS A 276 18.99 -18.28 0.27
CA LYS A 276 18.52 -19.67 0.23
C LYS A 276 17.23 -19.79 1.08
N PRO A 277 16.25 -20.61 0.68
CA PRO A 277 15.07 -20.89 1.49
C PRO A 277 15.47 -21.29 2.92
N ILE A 278 14.84 -20.66 3.91
CA ILE A 278 15.08 -20.99 5.31
C ILE A 278 14.31 -22.24 5.64
N ASP A 279 15.00 -23.23 6.20
CA ASP A 279 14.35 -24.42 6.75
C ASP A 279 13.71 -24.07 8.11
N ILE A 280 12.46 -23.59 8.06
CA ILE A 280 11.67 -23.19 9.23
C ILE A 280 11.48 -24.36 10.21
N SER A 281 11.68 -25.62 9.75
CA SER A 281 11.57 -26.79 10.63
C SER A 281 12.58 -26.77 11.78
N LYS A 282 13.68 -26.02 11.63
CA LYS A 282 14.74 -25.86 12.64
C LYS A 282 14.41 -24.85 13.74
N PHE A 283 13.32 -24.11 13.60
CA PHE A 283 12.89 -23.07 14.52
C PHE A 283 11.45 -23.34 15.00
N PRO A 284 11.25 -24.31 15.91
CA PRO A 284 9.91 -24.74 16.33
C PRO A 284 9.09 -23.63 17.00
N GLU A 285 9.74 -22.63 17.61
CA GLU A 285 9.12 -21.45 18.22
C GLU A 285 8.42 -20.52 17.23
N PHE A 286 8.75 -20.59 15.95
CA PHE A 286 8.14 -19.79 14.88
C PHE A 286 7.18 -20.59 13.98
N ARG A 287 6.72 -21.76 14.45
CA ARG A 287 5.72 -22.60 13.77
C ARG A 287 4.30 -22.17 14.16
N GLY A 288 3.99 -20.89 14.13
CA GLY A 288 2.66 -20.36 14.44
C GLY A 288 1.65 -20.58 13.30
#